data_7bf7427cdb5571a73585e18e8232043a
#
_entry.id   7bf7427cdb5571a73585e18e8232043a
#
_cell.length_a   1.000
_cell.length_b   1.000
_cell.length_c   1.000
_cell.angle_alpha   90.00
_cell.angle_beta   90.00
_cell.angle_gamma   90.00
#
_symmetry.space_group_name_H-M   'P 1'
#
loop_
_entity.id
_entity.type
_entity.pdbx_description
1 polymer ?
#
loop_
_entity_poly.entity_id
_entity_poly.type
_entity_poly.pdbx_seq_one_letter_code
_entity_poly.pdbx_strand_id
1 'polypeptide(L)'
;MLTTLRGQVDQFAHLLQAGLFPAIELEIGEIGETARQLIATLAMLPLHRFVPAAQGWNGRPVKDRLAIARAFVAKAVYNFPTTRDLIDRLHSDAVLRRICGWDSSPKLVPHESSFSRAFQEFADMEFPQFRA
;
A
#
# COMPACT_ATOMS: atom_id res chain seq x y z
N MET A 1 -19.53 17.28 -15.24
CA MET A 1 -20.08 16.15 -14.51
C MET A 1 -19.19 15.78 -13.35
N LEU A 2 -19.80 15.68 -12.19
CA LEU A 2 -19.04 15.33 -10.99
C LEU A 2 -19.05 13.81 -10.79
N THR A 3 -17.88 13.20 -10.89
CA THR A 3 -17.73 11.78 -10.62
C THR A 3 -17.25 11.64 -9.19
N THR A 4 -17.95 10.85 -8.39
CA THR A 4 -17.52 10.62 -7.01
C THR A 4 -16.18 9.88 -7.00
N LEU A 5 -15.44 10.02 -5.90
CA LEU A 5 -14.21 9.28 -5.76
C LEU A 5 -14.45 7.78 -5.88
N ARG A 6 -15.52 7.29 -5.28
CA ARG A 6 -15.87 5.88 -5.38
C ARG A 6 -16.14 5.47 -6.82
N GLY A 7 -16.85 6.30 -7.58
CA GLY A 7 -17.11 6.01 -8.98
C GLY A 7 -15.84 5.96 -9.81
N GLN A 8 -14.90 6.86 -9.52
CA GLN A 8 -13.62 6.86 -10.21
C GLN A 8 -12.83 5.60 -9.89
N VAL A 9 -12.81 5.19 -8.63
CA VAL A 9 -12.11 3.97 -8.22
C VAL A 9 -12.74 2.75 -8.88
N ASP A 10 -14.06 2.67 -8.90
CA ASP A 10 -14.76 1.54 -9.51
C ASP A 10 -14.47 1.47 -11.01
N GLN A 11 -14.49 2.60 -11.69
CA GLN A 11 -14.21 2.65 -13.12
C GLN A 11 -12.77 2.24 -13.40
N PHE A 12 -11.83 2.72 -12.61
CA PHE A 12 -10.43 2.39 -12.77
C PHE A 12 -10.19 0.91 -12.49
N ALA A 13 -10.83 0.38 -11.44
CA ALA A 13 -10.73 -1.04 -11.13
C ALA A 13 -11.23 -1.90 -12.27
N HIS A 14 -12.31 -1.47 -12.94
CA HIS A 14 -12.84 -2.19 -14.08
C HIS A 14 -11.83 -2.26 -15.23
N LEU A 15 -11.14 -1.14 -15.51
CA LEU A 15 -10.12 -1.11 -16.52
C LEU A 15 -8.95 -2.00 -16.17
N LEU A 16 -8.55 -2.02 -14.89
CA LEU A 16 -7.47 -2.87 -14.41
C LEU A 16 -7.82 -4.35 -14.56
N GLN A 17 -9.08 -4.71 -14.28
CA GLN A 17 -9.49 -6.09 -14.43
C GLN A 17 -9.40 -6.57 -15.87
N ALA A 18 -9.64 -5.69 -16.82
CA ALA A 18 -9.62 -6.06 -18.23
C ALA A 18 -8.19 -6.30 -18.74
N GLY A 19 -7.19 -5.63 -18.18
CA GLY A 19 -5.84 -5.71 -18.70
C GLY A 19 -4.76 -6.05 -17.70
N LEU A 20 -4.72 -5.32 -16.59
CA LEU A 20 -3.62 -5.44 -15.63
C LEU A 20 -3.74 -6.68 -14.74
N PHE A 21 -4.92 -6.96 -14.23
CA PHE A 21 -5.09 -8.07 -13.30
C PHE A 21 -4.74 -9.42 -13.92
N PRO A 22 -5.16 -9.73 -15.16
CA PRO A 22 -4.74 -11.00 -15.77
C PRO A 22 -3.22 -11.12 -15.90
N ALA A 23 -2.53 -10.02 -16.21
CA ALA A 23 -1.08 -10.05 -16.32
C ALA A 23 -0.43 -10.31 -14.95
N ILE A 24 -0.95 -9.67 -13.91
CA ILE A 24 -0.43 -9.87 -12.56
C ILE A 24 -0.70 -11.29 -12.08
N GLU A 25 -1.87 -11.82 -12.37
CA GLU A 25 -2.23 -13.18 -11.96
C GLU A 25 -1.34 -14.24 -12.60
N LEU A 26 -0.85 -13.98 -13.83
CA LEU A 26 0.10 -14.87 -14.45
C LEU A 26 1.42 -14.95 -13.67
N GLU A 27 1.80 -13.85 -13.03
CA GLU A 27 3.05 -13.82 -12.29
C GLU A 27 2.93 -14.34 -10.86
N ILE A 28 1.88 -13.98 -10.16
CA ILE A 28 1.79 -14.23 -8.72
C ILE A 28 0.61 -15.09 -8.32
N GLY A 29 -0.17 -15.59 -9.28
CA GLY A 29 -1.29 -16.46 -9.00
C GLY A 29 -2.59 -15.69 -8.82
N GLU A 30 -3.61 -16.39 -8.38
CA GLU A 30 -4.94 -15.82 -8.25
C GLU A 30 -4.97 -14.66 -7.26
N ILE A 31 -5.64 -13.58 -7.65
CA ILE A 31 -5.78 -12.40 -6.82
C ILE A 31 -7.19 -12.33 -6.27
N GLY A 32 -7.31 -12.32 -4.93
CA GLY A 32 -8.60 -12.20 -4.27
C GLY A 32 -9.20 -10.80 -4.41
N GLU A 33 -10.46 -10.68 -4.04
CA GLU A 33 -11.20 -9.43 -4.19
C GLU A 33 -10.57 -8.29 -3.41
N THR A 34 -10.17 -8.52 -2.17
CA THR A 34 -9.58 -7.48 -1.35
C THR A 34 -8.26 -7.00 -1.94
N ALA A 35 -7.46 -7.93 -2.47
CA ALA A 35 -6.21 -7.56 -3.12
C ALA A 35 -6.45 -6.72 -4.36
N ARG A 36 -7.51 -7.02 -5.11
CA ARG A 36 -7.90 -6.22 -6.26
C ARG A 36 -8.29 -4.81 -5.85
N GLN A 37 -9.04 -4.69 -4.77
CA GLN A 37 -9.40 -3.39 -4.23
C GLN A 37 -8.17 -2.60 -3.81
N LEU A 38 -7.21 -3.27 -3.20
CA LEU A 38 -5.97 -2.62 -2.81
C LEU A 38 -5.22 -2.09 -4.03
N ILE A 39 -5.06 -2.92 -5.05
CA ILE A 39 -4.35 -2.50 -6.26
C ILE A 39 -5.03 -1.28 -6.89
N ALA A 40 -6.35 -1.32 -7.00
CA ALA A 40 -7.10 -0.20 -7.58
C ALA A 40 -6.94 1.07 -6.74
N THR A 41 -7.00 0.94 -5.42
CA THR A 41 -6.83 2.07 -4.52
C THR A 41 -5.44 2.68 -4.66
N LEU A 42 -4.41 1.84 -4.67
CA LEU A 42 -3.04 2.32 -4.80
C LEU A 42 -2.81 3.05 -6.11
N ALA A 43 -3.46 2.59 -7.17
CA ALA A 43 -3.32 3.24 -8.48
C ALA A 43 -3.91 4.65 -8.50
N MET A 44 -4.87 4.92 -7.62
CA MET A 44 -5.54 6.22 -7.57
C MET A 44 -4.91 7.20 -6.59
N LEU A 45 -4.07 6.73 -5.70
CA LEU A 45 -3.52 7.57 -4.64
C LEU A 45 -2.16 8.15 -5.03
N PRO A 46 -1.93 9.44 -4.72
CA PRO A 46 -0.62 10.06 -4.98
C PRO A 46 0.36 9.72 -3.85
N LEU A 47 0.78 8.45 -3.79
CA LEU A 47 1.63 7.97 -2.70
C LEU A 47 2.97 8.67 -2.63
N HIS A 48 3.43 9.26 -3.73
CA HIS A 48 4.69 10.00 -3.72
C HIS A 48 4.68 11.14 -2.71
N ARG A 49 3.51 11.61 -2.31
CA ARG A 49 3.41 12.67 -1.30
C ARG A 49 3.84 12.20 0.09
N PHE A 50 3.77 10.89 0.34
CA PHE A 50 4.18 10.33 1.62
C PHE A 50 5.68 10.04 1.67
N VAL A 51 6.34 10.15 0.53
CA VAL A 51 7.77 9.88 0.43
C VAL A 51 8.47 11.17 0.06
N PRO A 52 9.04 11.88 1.04
CA PRO A 52 9.75 13.12 0.73
C PRO A 52 10.81 12.89 -0.32
N ALA A 53 10.98 13.86 -1.19
CA ALA A 53 12.05 13.79 -2.18
C ALA A 53 13.33 13.43 -1.44
N ALA A 54 14.15 12.58 -2.06
CA ALA A 54 15.35 12.08 -1.41
C ALA A 54 16.18 13.24 -0.88
N GLN A 55 15.96 13.55 0.37
CA GLN A 55 16.67 14.66 1.01
C GLN A 55 18.02 14.23 1.53
N GLY A 56 18.32 12.98 1.37
CA GLY A 56 19.59 12.45 1.81
C GLY A 56 19.73 12.34 3.31
N TRP A 57 18.71 12.67 4.06
CA TRP A 57 18.85 12.59 5.50
C TRP A 57 18.63 11.15 5.95
N ASN A 58 19.47 10.71 6.87
CA ASN A 58 19.42 9.41 7.52
C ASN A 58 19.70 8.22 6.63
N GLY A 59 20.06 8.40 5.37
CA GLY A 59 20.38 7.29 4.50
C GLY A 59 19.29 6.24 4.37
N ARG A 60 18.06 6.59 4.64
CA ARG A 60 16.97 5.64 4.60
C ARG A 60 16.55 5.39 3.16
N PRO A 61 16.44 4.13 2.72
CA PRO A 61 16.06 3.84 1.34
C PRO A 61 14.66 4.37 1.01
N VAL A 62 14.57 5.15 -0.06
CA VAL A 62 13.29 5.65 -0.55
C VAL A 62 12.36 4.50 -0.92
N LYS A 63 12.93 3.41 -1.40
CA LYS A 63 12.19 2.23 -1.78
C LYS A 63 11.36 1.67 -0.62
N ASP A 64 11.95 1.59 0.56
CA ASP A 64 11.24 1.06 1.71
C ASP A 64 10.12 2.00 2.15
N ARG A 65 10.34 3.29 2.05
CA ARG A 65 9.31 4.27 2.43
C ARG A 65 8.07 4.13 1.54
N LEU A 66 8.26 3.94 0.25
CA LEU A 66 7.12 3.75 -0.65
C LEU A 66 6.38 2.45 -0.34
N ALA A 67 7.13 1.37 -0.09
CA ALA A 67 6.51 0.10 0.26
C ALA A 67 5.73 0.22 1.57
N ILE A 68 6.27 0.93 2.55
CA ILE A 68 5.59 1.15 3.83
C ILE A 68 4.34 2.00 3.62
N ALA A 69 4.39 2.98 2.73
CA ALA A 69 3.21 3.79 2.40
C ALA A 69 2.11 2.93 1.79
N ARG A 70 2.47 2.00 0.92
CA ARG A 70 1.50 1.05 0.37
C ARG A 70 0.92 0.15 1.44
N ALA A 71 1.73 -0.27 2.39
CA ALA A 71 1.25 -1.07 3.51
C ALA A 71 0.32 -0.28 4.41
N PHE A 72 0.54 1.02 4.54
CA PHE A 72 -0.34 1.91 5.28
C PHE A 72 -1.75 1.88 4.67
N VAL A 73 -1.83 1.96 3.35
CA VAL A 73 -3.10 1.86 2.64
C VAL A 73 -3.69 0.46 2.79
N ALA A 74 -2.84 -0.58 2.70
CA ALA A 74 -3.31 -1.96 2.84
C ALA A 74 -3.95 -2.21 4.21
N LYS A 75 -3.39 -1.62 5.25
CA LYS A 75 -3.96 -1.76 6.59
C LYS A 75 -5.41 -1.29 6.61
N ALA A 76 -5.71 -0.19 5.92
CA ALA A 76 -7.06 0.35 5.84
C ALA A 76 -7.96 -0.50 4.94
N VAL A 77 -7.48 -0.88 3.77
CA VAL A 77 -8.28 -1.65 2.80
C VAL A 77 -8.63 -3.03 3.34
N TYR A 78 -7.68 -3.70 3.99
CA TYR A 78 -7.89 -5.01 4.58
C TYR A 78 -8.54 -4.93 5.95
N ASN A 79 -8.65 -3.72 6.48
CA ASN A 79 -9.27 -3.49 7.78
C ASN A 79 -8.54 -4.20 8.91
N PHE A 80 -7.21 -4.21 8.86
CA PHE A 80 -6.41 -4.77 9.96
C PHE A 80 -6.48 -3.84 11.17
N PRO A 81 -6.84 -4.36 12.34
CA PRO A 81 -6.98 -3.50 13.51
C PRO A 81 -5.66 -2.97 14.06
N THR A 82 -4.57 -3.69 13.86
CA THR A 82 -3.27 -3.28 14.40
C THR A 82 -2.17 -3.40 13.33
N THR A 83 -1.08 -2.70 13.58
CA THR A 83 0.10 -2.83 12.73
C THR A 83 0.66 -4.25 12.80
N ARG A 84 0.57 -4.88 13.96
CA ARG A 84 1.04 -6.26 14.11
C ARG A 84 0.27 -7.22 13.19
N ASP A 85 -1.04 -7.05 13.12
CA ASP A 85 -1.86 -7.88 12.23
C ASP A 85 -1.46 -7.69 10.77
N LEU A 86 -1.16 -6.45 10.38
CA LEU A 86 -0.67 -6.17 9.03
C LEU A 86 0.64 -6.90 8.77
N ILE A 87 1.58 -6.82 9.71
CA ILE A 87 2.89 -7.44 9.54
C ILE A 87 2.78 -8.95 9.47
N ASP A 88 1.97 -9.53 10.34
CA ASP A 88 1.76 -10.98 10.31
C ASP A 88 1.20 -11.42 8.96
N ARG A 89 0.27 -10.63 8.40
CA ARG A 89 -0.27 -10.94 7.09
C ARG A 89 0.77 -10.77 5.99
N LEU A 90 1.61 -9.76 6.08
CA LEU A 90 2.69 -9.56 5.11
C LEU A 90 3.67 -10.73 5.11
N HIS A 91 3.89 -11.36 6.26
CA HIS A 91 4.78 -12.52 6.33
C HIS A 91 4.16 -13.76 5.70
N SER A 92 2.84 -13.91 5.76
CA SER A 92 2.17 -15.11 5.30
C SER A 92 1.55 -14.99 3.91
N ASP A 93 1.31 -13.78 3.44
CA ASP A 93 0.58 -13.54 2.18
C ASP A 93 1.54 -12.97 1.14
N ALA A 94 2.00 -13.83 0.24
CA ALA A 94 2.95 -13.43 -0.78
C ALA A 94 2.36 -12.42 -1.77
N VAL A 95 1.06 -12.52 -2.04
CA VAL A 95 0.41 -11.58 -2.95
C VAL A 95 0.40 -10.18 -2.35
N LEU A 96 -0.01 -10.06 -1.08
CA LEU A 96 -0.02 -8.78 -0.40
C LEU A 96 1.39 -8.19 -0.32
N ARG A 97 2.35 -9.03 0.04
CA ARG A 97 3.74 -8.59 0.14
C ARG A 97 4.24 -8.04 -1.18
N ARG A 98 3.92 -8.72 -2.28
CA ARG A 98 4.36 -8.28 -3.60
C ARG A 98 3.66 -7.00 -4.03
N ILE A 99 2.39 -6.85 -3.73
CA ILE A 99 1.67 -5.63 -4.06
C ILE A 99 2.31 -4.43 -3.37
N CYS A 100 2.74 -4.60 -2.13
CA CYS A 100 3.39 -3.52 -1.39
C CYS A 100 4.80 -3.22 -1.89
N GLY A 101 5.47 -4.21 -2.49
CA GLY A 101 6.79 -3.99 -3.07
C GLY A 101 7.91 -4.78 -2.44
N TRP A 102 7.61 -5.69 -1.53
CA TRP A 102 8.59 -6.62 -0.96
C TRP A 102 8.47 -7.95 -1.68
N ASP A 103 9.23 -8.08 -2.74
CA ASP A 103 9.08 -9.14 -3.70
C ASP A 103 8.80 -10.54 -3.16
N SER A 104 9.79 -11.34 -2.95
CA SER A 104 9.57 -12.76 -2.76
C SER A 104 9.87 -13.25 -1.36
N SER A 105 10.49 -12.46 -0.52
CA SER A 105 10.95 -12.94 0.77
C SER A 105 10.29 -12.18 1.93
N PRO A 106 9.71 -12.92 2.90
CA PRO A 106 9.20 -12.27 4.12
C PRO A 106 10.28 -11.51 4.89
N LYS A 107 11.56 -11.87 4.67
CA LYS A 107 12.67 -11.21 5.35
C LYS A 107 12.83 -9.76 4.92
N LEU A 108 12.29 -9.39 3.78
CA LEU A 108 12.36 -8.01 3.31
C LEU A 108 11.42 -7.08 4.05
N VAL A 109 10.42 -7.63 4.73
CA VAL A 109 9.44 -6.83 5.46
C VAL A 109 10.11 -6.20 6.66
N PRO A 110 10.02 -4.86 6.82
CA PRO A 110 10.68 -4.19 7.94
C PRO A 110 10.13 -4.60 9.30
N HIS A 111 10.84 -4.22 10.34
CA HIS A 111 10.43 -4.46 11.70
C HIS A 111 9.24 -3.56 12.06
N GLU A 112 8.47 -3.99 13.04
CA GLU A 112 7.27 -3.27 13.47
C GLU A 112 7.55 -1.82 13.84
N SER A 113 8.69 -1.56 14.46
CA SER A 113 9.04 -0.19 14.86
C SER A 113 9.18 0.73 13.65
N SER A 114 9.67 0.21 12.53
CA SER A 114 9.78 1.01 11.31
C SER A 114 8.40 1.39 10.76
N PHE A 115 7.48 0.44 10.81
CA PHE A 115 6.10 0.72 10.39
C PHE A 115 5.45 1.76 11.28
N SER A 116 5.52 1.59 12.57
CA SER A 116 4.87 2.49 13.51
C SER A 116 5.38 3.91 13.38
N ARG A 117 6.69 4.05 13.24
CA ARG A 117 7.31 5.38 13.06
C ARG A 117 6.84 6.03 11.76
N ALA A 118 6.86 5.26 10.68
CA ALA A 118 6.45 5.79 9.38
C ALA A 118 4.97 6.14 9.35
N PHE A 119 4.12 5.31 9.94
CA PHE A 119 2.69 5.57 9.98
C PHE A 119 2.38 6.85 10.76
N GLN A 120 3.10 7.08 11.84
CA GLN A 120 2.97 8.31 12.59
C GLN A 120 3.33 9.53 11.73
N GLU A 121 4.43 9.43 11.00
CA GLU A 121 4.85 10.51 10.11
C GLU A 121 3.83 10.76 9.01
N PHE A 122 3.28 9.71 8.42
CA PHE A 122 2.30 9.85 7.34
C PHE A 122 1.05 10.58 7.83
N ALA A 123 0.58 10.20 9.00
CA ALA A 123 -0.60 10.84 9.58
C ALA A 123 -0.35 12.33 9.84
N ASP A 124 0.83 12.65 10.34
CA ASP A 124 1.18 14.03 10.65
C ASP A 124 1.34 14.89 9.41
N MET A 125 1.90 14.31 8.35
CA MET A 125 2.20 15.06 7.14
C MET A 125 0.97 15.38 6.30
N GLU A 126 0.15 14.38 6.07
CA GLU A 126 -0.90 14.49 5.05
C GLU A 126 -2.23 14.99 5.61
N PHE A 127 -2.53 14.68 6.85
CA PHE A 127 -3.83 14.99 7.40
C PHE A 127 -3.74 15.67 8.76
N PRO A 128 -3.07 16.82 8.85
CA PRO A 128 -2.96 17.51 10.13
C PRO A 128 -4.32 17.91 10.70
N GLN A 129 -5.31 18.13 9.84
CA GLN A 129 -6.64 18.50 10.29
C GLN A 129 -7.38 17.39 11.01
N PHE A 130 -6.90 16.16 10.90
CA PHE A 130 -7.52 15.02 11.59
C PHE A 130 -6.79 14.64 12.87
N ARG A 131 -5.79 15.39 13.23
CA ARG A 131 -5.07 15.14 14.47
C ARG A 131 -5.91 15.66 15.64
N ALA A 132 -6.03 14.83 16.64
CA ALA A 132 -6.80 15.20 17.82
C ALA A 132 -6.12 16.31 18.62
#